data_2ee26f927aaa8038ebdea36b6f7f47a0
#
_entry.id   2ee26f927aaa8038ebdea36b6f7f47a0
#
_cell.length_a   1.000
_cell.length_b   1.000
_cell.length_c   1.000
_cell.angle_alpha   90.00
_cell.angle_beta   90.00
_cell.angle_gamma   90.00
#
_symmetry.space_group_name_H-M   'P 1'
#
loop_
_entity.id
_entity.type
_entity.pdbx_description
1 polymer ?
#
loop_
_entity_poly.entity_id
_entity_poly.type
_entity_poly.pdbx_seq_one_letter_code
_entity_poly.pdbx_strand_id
1 'polypeptide(L)'
;MTDIASVLSILFVLLIAFYVCVHTALTISEVKSAEAGANVVPAAFRPRVSLAEHRKAIDYTGEVIQSDLVAALIGAGIALLLTFGGGFTVLLAGITALCGQGLAAHITLALLISFVLALIDFPLCWWKEFRINERYGFEKTPAKQWLVKALEELILGWCSLAPVLVAVLVICESASYHWWSFALMLTAAWYIWRIALAPKIIGFSAQAKPLREGSLKERLTKLLRRLE
;
A
#
# COMPACT_ATOMS: atom_id res chain seq x y z
N MET A 1 -13.54 9.18 32.79
CA MET A 1 -12.86 8.25 31.87
C MET A 1 -13.66 7.96 30.60
N THR A 2 -14.99 7.98 30.66
CA THR A 2 -15.88 7.81 29.49
C THR A 2 -15.69 8.90 28.43
N ASP A 3 -15.41 10.14 28.82
CA ASP A 3 -15.27 11.26 27.87
C ASP A 3 -14.04 11.15 26.96
N ILE A 4 -12.91 10.68 27.45
CA ILE A 4 -11.68 10.53 26.63
C ILE A 4 -11.86 9.42 25.59
N ALA A 5 -12.43 8.28 25.94
CA ALA A 5 -12.69 7.20 25.00
C ALA A 5 -13.67 7.63 23.90
N SER A 6 -14.71 8.38 24.26
CA SER A 6 -15.67 8.94 23.30
C SER A 6 -15.02 9.95 22.35
N VAL A 7 -14.15 10.83 22.88
CA VAL A 7 -13.41 11.80 22.06
C VAL A 7 -12.46 11.09 21.10
N LEU A 8 -11.74 10.07 21.55
CA LEU A 8 -10.85 9.28 20.69
C LEU A 8 -11.63 8.54 19.60
N SER A 9 -12.78 7.99 19.93
CA SER A 9 -13.64 7.30 18.96
C SER A 9 -14.15 8.27 17.89
N ILE A 10 -14.60 9.45 18.28
CA ILE A 10 -15.04 10.49 17.33
C ILE A 10 -13.87 10.93 16.46
N LEU A 11 -12.70 11.19 17.05
CA LEU A 11 -11.51 11.59 16.32
C LEU A 11 -11.11 10.52 15.29
N PHE A 12 -11.17 9.24 15.66
CA PHE A 12 -10.86 8.13 14.76
C PHE A 12 -11.82 8.08 13.57
N VAL A 13 -13.14 8.21 13.79
CA VAL A 13 -14.14 8.27 12.72
C VAL A 13 -13.89 9.47 11.80
N LEU A 14 -13.60 10.65 12.38
CA LEU A 14 -13.31 11.85 11.61
C LEU A 14 -12.04 11.68 10.75
N LEU A 15 -11.00 11.05 11.28
CA LEU A 15 -9.77 10.76 10.53
C LEU A 15 -10.03 9.81 9.36
N ILE A 16 -10.80 8.75 9.57
CA ILE A 16 -11.19 7.84 8.47
C ILE A 16 -12.05 8.56 7.44
N ALA A 17 -13.03 9.35 7.87
CA ALA A 17 -13.86 10.12 6.96
C ALA A 17 -13.03 11.11 6.16
N PHE A 18 -12.11 11.84 6.80
CA PHE A 18 -11.18 12.75 6.15
C PHE A 18 -10.29 12.03 5.13
N TYR A 19 -9.71 10.88 5.52
CA TYR A 19 -8.90 10.05 4.62
C TYR A 19 -9.69 9.65 3.37
N VAL A 20 -10.91 9.12 3.54
CA VAL A 20 -11.79 8.71 2.44
C VAL A 20 -12.16 9.90 1.56
N CYS A 21 -12.51 11.05 2.15
CA CYS A 21 -12.86 12.26 1.41
C CYS A 21 -11.66 12.77 0.57
N VAL A 22 -10.48 12.85 1.16
CA VAL A 22 -9.27 13.30 0.47
C VAL A 22 -8.91 12.33 -0.65
N HIS A 23 -8.90 11.03 -0.36
CA HIS A 23 -8.59 10.01 -1.36
C HIS A 23 -9.58 10.07 -2.54
N THR A 24 -10.87 10.16 -2.26
CA THR A 24 -11.92 10.28 -3.29
C THR A 24 -11.76 11.57 -4.10
N ALA A 25 -11.48 12.71 -3.45
CA ALA A 25 -11.28 13.99 -4.13
C ALA A 25 -10.05 13.95 -5.06
N LEU A 26 -8.95 13.36 -4.60
CA LEU A 26 -7.75 13.17 -5.41
C LEU A 26 -8.04 12.25 -6.60
N THR A 27 -8.67 11.10 -6.39
CA THR A 27 -9.08 10.18 -7.46
C THR A 27 -9.92 10.87 -8.53
N ILE A 28 -10.94 11.63 -8.11
CA ILE A 28 -11.80 12.38 -9.05
C ILE A 28 -10.98 13.43 -9.82
N SER A 29 -10.07 14.14 -9.14
CA SER A 29 -9.22 15.15 -9.75
C SER A 29 -8.27 14.54 -10.78
N GLU A 30 -7.65 13.41 -10.46
CA GLU A 30 -6.74 12.69 -11.35
C GLU A 30 -7.46 12.16 -12.58
N VAL A 31 -8.63 11.52 -12.42
CA VAL A 31 -9.45 11.02 -13.54
C VAL A 31 -9.87 12.17 -14.45
N LYS A 32 -10.39 13.27 -13.89
CA LYS A 32 -10.78 14.46 -14.68
C LYS A 32 -9.60 15.09 -15.42
N SER A 33 -8.43 15.15 -14.79
CA SER A 33 -7.21 15.69 -15.40
C SER A 33 -6.73 14.81 -16.54
N ALA A 34 -6.82 13.48 -16.38
CA ALA A 34 -6.50 12.51 -17.41
C ALA A 34 -7.47 12.62 -18.60
N GLU A 35 -8.78 12.67 -18.35
CA GLU A 35 -9.82 12.83 -19.37
C GLU A 35 -9.70 14.13 -20.15
N ALA A 36 -9.37 15.25 -19.48
CA ALA A 36 -9.14 16.54 -20.12
C ALA A 36 -7.98 16.49 -21.13
N GLY A 37 -6.98 15.65 -20.87
CA GLY A 37 -5.85 15.40 -21.77
C GLY A 37 -6.13 14.36 -22.88
N ALA A 38 -7.24 13.62 -22.83
CA ALA A 38 -7.48 12.46 -23.67
C ALA A 38 -7.54 12.74 -25.19
N ASN A 39 -7.90 13.95 -25.58
CA ASN A 39 -8.10 14.34 -26.97
C ASN A 39 -6.86 14.89 -27.65
N VAL A 40 -5.79 15.14 -26.91
CA VAL A 40 -4.58 15.79 -27.43
C VAL A 40 -3.33 15.03 -26.99
N VAL A 41 -2.69 14.32 -27.90
CA VAL A 41 -1.38 13.71 -27.62
C VAL A 41 -0.35 14.84 -27.41
N PRO A 42 0.39 14.86 -26.30
CA PRO A 42 1.46 15.84 -26.04
C PRO A 42 2.47 15.87 -27.20
N ALA A 43 2.93 17.06 -27.56
CA ALA A 43 3.76 17.27 -28.74
C ALA A 43 5.01 16.37 -28.82
N ALA A 44 5.59 16.06 -27.67
CA ALA A 44 6.76 15.18 -27.55
C ALA A 44 6.49 13.71 -27.98
N PHE A 45 5.24 13.26 -27.86
CA PHE A 45 4.84 11.86 -28.13
C PHE A 45 4.11 11.69 -29.48
N ARG A 46 3.63 12.77 -30.11
CA ARG A 46 2.90 12.75 -31.40
C ARG A 46 3.55 11.90 -32.49
N PRO A 47 4.89 11.89 -32.64
CA PRO A 47 5.53 11.09 -33.72
C PRO A 47 5.49 9.57 -33.46
N ARG A 48 5.18 9.14 -32.21
CA ARG A 48 5.34 7.74 -31.80
C ARG A 48 4.08 7.10 -31.22
N VAL A 49 3.12 7.90 -30.78
CA VAL A 49 1.90 7.44 -30.09
C VAL A 49 0.69 7.96 -30.85
N SER A 50 -0.17 7.06 -31.27
CA SER A 50 -1.45 7.40 -31.88
C SER A 50 -2.44 7.92 -30.84
N LEU A 51 -3.46 8.69 -31.29
CA LEU A 51 -4.51 9.17 -30.40
C LEU A 51 -5.29 8.00 -29.74
N ALA A 52 -5.46 6.89 -30.45
CA ALA A 52 -6.13 5.70 -29.92
C ALA A 52 -5.33 5.05 -28.79
N GLU A 53 -4.01 4.91 -28.93
CA GLU A 53 -3.12 4.40 -27.88
C GLU A 53 -3.06 5.35 -26.68
N HIS A 54 -3.07 6.66 -26.93
CA HIS A 54 -3.10 7.65 -25.85
C HIS A 54 -4.40 7.55 -25.04
N ARG A 55 -5.56 7.47 -25.68
CA ARG A 55 -6.85 7.26 -25.01
C ARG A 55 -6.85 5.95 -24.21
N LYS A 56 -6.38 4.86 -24.82
CA LYS A 56 -6.28 3.57 -24.15
C LYS A 56 -5.42 3.64 -22.87
N ALA A 57 -4.34 4.40 -22.89
CA ALA A 57 -3.49 4.60 -21.71
C ALA A 57 -4.21 5.41 -20.61
N ILE A 58 -5.01 6.40 -20.99
CA ILE A 58 -5.82 7.18 -20.03
C ILE A 58 -6.92 6.33 -19.41
N ASP A 59 -7.64 5.54 -20.22
CA ASP A 59 -8.68 4.62 -19.73
C ASP A 59 -8.09 3.61 -18.74
N TYR A 60 -6.92 3.04 -19.06
CA TYR A 60 -6.18 2.15 -18.16
C TYR A 60 -5.86 2.84 -16.82
N THR A 61 -5.32 4.05 -16.87
CA THR A 61 -4.98 4.82 -15.66
C THR A 61 -6.24 5.07 -14.82
N GLY A 62 -7.35 5.43 -15.46
CA GLY A 62 -8.63 5.64 -14.79
C GLY A 62 -9.15 4.39 -14.08
N GLU A 63 -9.10 3.22 -14.73
CA GLU A 63 -9.52 1.94 -14.12
C GLU A 63 -8.61 1.55 -12.94
N VAL A 64 -7.29 1.75 -13.04
CA VAL A 64 -6.35 1.47 -11.95
C VAL A 64 -6.63 2.36 -10.74
N ILE A 65 -6.77 3.68 -10.94
CA ILE A 65 -7.04 4.64 -9.87
C ILE A 65 -8.39 4.35 -9.19
N GLN A 66 -9.44 4.00 -9.96
CA GLN A 66 -10.73 3.59 -9.40
C GLN A 66 -10.62 2.31 -8.56
N SER A 67 -9.83 1.34 -9.01
CA SER A 67 -9.55 0.11 -8.25
C SER A 67 -8.85 0.41 -6.91
N ASP A 68 -7.94 1.39 -6.88
CA ASP A 68 -7.27 1.83 -5.65
C ASP A 68 -8.23 2.52 -4.69
N LEU A 69 -9.20 3.30 -5.20
CA LEU A 69 -10.26 3.87 -4.38
C LEU A 69 -11.14 2.79 -3.74
N VAL A 70 -11.50 1.75 -4.50
CA VAL A 70 -12.27 0.61 -3.96
C VAL A 70 -11.49 -0.08 -2.83
N ALA A 71 -10.19 -0.30 -3.01
CA ALA A 71 -9.32 -0.86 -1.98
C ALA A 71 -9.31 0.01 -0.70
N ALA A 72 -9.19 1.33 -0.86
CA ALA A 72 -9.21 2.27 0.25
C ALA A 72 -10.55 2.26 1.01
N LEU A 73 -11.67 2.18 0.30
CA LEU A 73 -13.01 2.09 0.90
C LEU A 73 -13.20 0.77 1.67
N ILE A 74 -12.75 -0.35 1.11
CA ILE A 74 -12.79 -1.65 1.79
C ILE A 74 -11.94 -1.59 3.07
N GLY A 75 -10.72 -1.07 2.99
CA GLY A 75 -9.84 -0.92 4.14
C GLY A 75 -10.45 -0.05 5.25
N ALA A 76 -11.04 1.09 4.88
CA ALA A 76 -11.76 1.97 5.81
C ALA A 76 -12.96 1.24 6.48
N GLY A 77 -13.75 0.50 5.70
CA GLY A 77 -14.87 -0.29 6.20
C GLY A 77 -14.43 -1.36 7.20
N ILE A 78 -13.34 -2.08 6.90
CA ILE A 78 -12.78 -3.09 7.81
C ILE A 78 -12.25 -2.44 9.09
N ALA A 79 -11.56 -1.29 9.00
CA ALA A 79 -11.08 -0.57 10.17
C ALA A 79 -12.23 -0.16 11.09
N LEU A 80 -13.34 0.33 10.53
CA LEU A 80 -14.55 0.67 11.30
C LEU A 80 -15.20 -0.57 11.91
N LEU A 81 -15.31 -1.65 11.16
CA LEU A 81 -15.91 -2.90 11.63
C LEU A 81 -15.08 -3.53 12.76
N LEU A 82 -13.76 -3.55 12.63
CA LEU A 82 -12.88 -4.06 13.68
C LEU A 82 -12.98 -3.21 14.95
N THR A 83 -13.08 -1.87 14.81
CA THR A 83 -13.06 -0.95 15.94
C THR A 83 -14.42 -0.85 16.61
N PHE A 84 -15.51 -0.60 15.84
CA PHE A 84 -16.86 -0.36 16.38
C PHE A 84 -17.76 -1.59 16.31
N GLY A 85 -17.50 -2.53 15.40
CA GLY A 85 -18.23 -3.79 15.30
C GLY A 85 -17.81 -4.85 16.34
N GLY A 86 -16.93 -4.49 17.28
CA GLY A 86 -16.44 -5.42 18.31
C GLY A 86 -15.41 -6.43 17.80
N GLY A 87 -14.92 -6.29 16.57
CA GLY A 87 -13.96 -7.22 15.96
C GLY A 87 -12.70 -7.40 16.80
N PHE A 88 -12.13 -6.30 17.31
CA PHE A 88 -10.97 -6.36 18.21
C PHE A 88 -11.26 -7.13 19.49
N THR A 89 -12.44 -6.92 20.10
CA THR A 89 -12.85 -7.58 21.34
C THR A 89 -12.98 -9.10 21.14
N VAL A 90 -13.64 -9.51 20.06
CA VAL A 90 -13.82 -10.93 19.74
C VAL A 90 -12.48 -11.61 19.43
N LEU A 91 -11.64 -10.98 18.61
CA LEU A 91 -10.31 -11.51 18.29
C LEU A 91 -9.41 -11.59 19.52
N LEU A 92 -9.40 -10.55 20.34
CA LEU A 92 -8.61 -10.53 21.59
C LEU A 92 -9.09 -11.61 22.55
N ALA A 93 -10.40 -11.78 22.74
CA ALA A 93 -10.96 -12.83 23.58
C ALA A 93 -10.55 -14.23 23.11
N GLY A 94 -10.59 -14.49 21.79
CA GLY A 94 -10.12 -15.75 21.22
C GLY A 94 -8.63 -16.00 21.43
N ILE A 95 -7.80 -14.96 21.22
CA ILE A 95 -6.34 -15.07 21.40
C ILE A 95 -5.96 -15.26 22.88
N THR A 96 -6.60 -14.50 23.77
CA THR A 96 -6.32 -14.62 25.21
C THR A 96 -6.73 -15.98 25.78
N ALA A 97 -7.75 -16.60 25.19
CA ALA A 97 -8.12 -17.98 25.55
C ALA A 97 -7.04 -19.01 25.14
N LEU A 98 -6.29 -18.75 24.08
CA LEU A 98 -5.25 -19.66 23.54
C LEU A 98 -3.86 -19.36 24.12
N CYS A 99 -3.47 -18.08 24.18
CA CYS A 99 -2.12 -17.64 24.52
C CYS A 99 -1.99 -17.07 25.94
N GLY A 100 -3.09 -16.96 26.70
CA GLY A 100 -3.12 -16.26 27.99
C GLY A 100 -3.21 -14.73 27.82
N GLN A 101 -3.22 -14.02 28.96
CA GLN A 101 -3.26 -12.56 28.98
C GLN A 101 -1.84 -11.96 28.95
N GLY A 102 -1.70 -10.73 28.45
CA GLY A 102 -0.47 -9.95 28.48
C GLY A 102 0.06 -9.58 27.10
N LEU A 103 1.31 -9.12 27.06
CA LEU A 103 1.98 -8.62 25.85
C LEU A 103 1.93 -9.63 24.69
N ALA A 104 2.10 -10.92 24.97
CA ALA A 104 2.06 -11.96 23.95
C ALA A 104 0.71 -11.99 23.19
N ALA A 105 -0.40 -11.82 23.91
CA ALA A 105 -1.71 -11.77 23.28
C ALA A 105 -1.87 -10.51 22.39
N HIS A 106 -1.38 -9.35 22.85
CA HIS A 106 -1.43 -8.12 22.07
C HIS A 106 -0.54 -8.18 20.81
N ILE A 107 0.65 -8.75 20.93
CA ILE A 107 1.55 -9.00 19.78
C ILE A 107 0.86 -9.92 18.78
N THR A 108 0.32 -11.05 19.25
CA THR A 108 -0.37 -12.01 18.38
C THR A 108 -1.57 -11.38 17.69
N LEU A 109 -2.35 -10.57 18.39
CA LEU A 109 -3.47 -9.83 17.81
C LEU A 109 -3.02 -8.86 16.71
N ALA A 110 -2.00 -8.05 16.98
CA ALA A 110 -1.49 -7.09 16.01
C ALA A 110 -0.92 -7.78 14.75
N LEU A 111 -0.18 -8.86 14.93
CA LEU A 111 0.35 -9.67 13.84
C LEU A 111 -0.77 -10.34 13.03
N LEU A 112 -1.77 -10.90 13.70
CA LEU A 112 -2.91 -11.53 13.03
C LEU A 112 -3.70 -10.50 12.21
N ILE A 113 -4.01 -9.34 12.78
CA ILE A 113 -4.75 -8.29 12.06
C ILE A 113 -3.94 -7.78 10.87
N SER A 114 -2.65 -7.51 11.04
CA SER A 114 -1.80 -7.07 9.94
C SER A 114 -1.71 -8.10 8.81
N PHE A 115 -1.68 -9.38 9.15
CA PHE A 115 -1.69 -10.48 8.17
C PHE A 115 -3.03 -10.58 7.44
N VAL A 116 -4.14 -10.51 8.16
CA VAL A 116 -5.49 -10.55 7.57
C VAL A 116 -5.71 -9.37 6.63
N LEU A 117 -5.29 -8.15 7.01
CA LEU A 117 -5.39 -6.97 6.14
C LEU A 117 -4.57 -7.16 4.85
N ALA A 118 -3.34 -7.65 4.95
CA ALA A 118 -2.53 -7.95 3.79
C ALA A 118 -3.15 -9.03 2.88
N LEU A 119 -3.85 -10.01 3.47
CA LEU A 119 -4.54 -11.06 2.71
C LEU A 119 -5.81 -10.54 1.99
N ILE A 120 -6.46 -9.51 2.55
CA ILE A 120 -7.65 -8.88 1.93
C ILE A 120 -7.26 -8.09 0.67
N ASP A 121 -6.05 -7.53 0.60
CA ASP A 121 -5.56 -6.84 -0.60
C ASP A 121 -5.27 -7.81 -1.76
N PHE A 122 -5.05 -9.08 -1.46
CA PHE A 122 -4.69 -10.09 -2.45
C PHE A 122 -5.73 -10.27 -3.59
N PRO A 123 -7.05 -10.40 -3.33
CA PRO A 123 -8.06 -10.46 -4.39
C PRO A 123 -8.10 -9.22 -5.27
N LEU A 124 -7.84 -8.04 -4.71
CA LEU A 124 -7.81 -6.78 -5.45
C LEU A 124 -6.59 -6.71 -6.37
N CYS A 125 -5.42 -7.15 -5.88
CA CYS A 125 -4.21 -7.27 -6.70
C CYS A 125 -4.40 -8.28 -7.84
N TRP A 126 -5.04 -9.42 -7.54
CA TRP A 126 -5.42 -10.40 -8.55
C TRP A 126 -6.32 -9.81 -9.63
N TRP A 127 -7.36 -9.08 -9.22
CA TRP A 127 -8.28 -8.41 -10.13
C TRP A 127 -7.57 -7.41 -11.06
N LYS A 128 -6.66 -6.59 -10.51
CA LYS A 128 -5.85 -5.66 -11.30
C LYS A 128 -5.03 -6.38 -12.36
N GLU A 129 -4.30 -7.42 -11.97
CA GLU A 129 -3.38 -8.13 -12.85
C GLU A 129 -4.12 -8.89 -13.95
N PHE A 130 -5.16 -9.67 -13.62
CA PHE A 130 -5.80 -10.59 -14.55
C PHE A 130 -7.04 -10.02 -15.24
N ARG A 131 -7.55 -8.87 -14.82
CA ARG A 131 -8.70 -8.24 -15.47
C ARG A 131 -8.36 -6.91 -16.10
N ILE A 132 -7.72 -6.02 -15.37
CA ILE A 132 -7.39 -4.69 -15.90
C ILE A 132 -6.21 -4.81 -16.87
N ASN A 133 -5.08 -5.35 -16.46
CA ASN A 133 -3.89 -5.44 -17.31
C ASN A 133 -4.14 -6.27 -18.58
N GLU A 134 -4.88 -7.39 -18.47
CA GLU A 134 -5.25 -8.22 -19.63
C GLU A 134 -6.10 -7.45 -20.65
N ARG A 135 -7.09 -6.66 -20.19
CA ARG A 135 -7.97 -5.86 -21.07
C ARG A 135 -7.19 -4.86 -21.90
N TYR A 136 -6.15 -4.29 -21.30
CA TYR A 136 -5.31 -3.28 -21.96
C TYR A 136 -4.15 -3.87 -22.78
N GLY A 137 -3.98 -5.19 -22.78
CA GLY A 137 -3.03 -5.90 -23.64
C GLY A 137 -1.61 -5.94 -23.09
N PHE A 138 -1.45 -5.82 -21.79
CA PHE A 138 -0.17 -6.10 -21.14
C PHE A 138 0.14 -7.59 -21.23
N GLU A 139 1.44 -7.94 -21.25
CA GLU A 139 1.88 -9.33 -21.30
C GLU A 139 1.28 -10.12 -20.13
N LYS A 140 0.70 -11.29 -20.46
CA LYS A 140 0.11 -12.18 -19.44
C LYS A 140 1.20 -12.81 -18.62
N THR A 141 1.34 -12.36 -17.40
CA THR A 141 2.14 -13.09 -16.41
C THR A 141 1.44 -14.42 -16.12
N PRO A 142 2.11 -15.58 -16.26
CA PRO A 142 1.52 -16.85 -15.86
C PRO A 142 1.04 -16.81 -14.41
N ALA A 143 -0.20 -17.26 -14.15
CA ALA A 143 -0.81 -17.18 -12.82
C ALA A 143 0.08 -17.75 -11.72
N LYS A 144 0.82 -18.83 -12.01
CA LYS A 144 1.79 -19.41 -11.06
C LYS A 144 2.93 -18.46 -10.71
N GLN A 145 3.49 -17.75 -11.71
CA GLN A 145 4.60 -16.81 -11.46
C GLN A 145 4.12 -15.58 -10.70
N TRP A 146 2.92 -15.09 -11.04
CA TRP A 146 2.29 -13.99 -10.32
C TRP A 146 2.04 -14.36 -8.85
N LEU A 147 1.46 -15.56 -8.62
CA LEU A 147 1.19 -16.06 -7.26
C LEU A 147 2.47 -16.15 -6.42
N VAL A 148 3.55 -16.68 -6.99
CA VAL A 148 4.85 -16.77 -6.29
C VAL A 148 5.35 -15.37 -5.93
N LYS A 149 5.33 -14.42 -6.87
CA LYS A 149 5.73 -13.03 -6.59
C LYS A 149 4.86 -12.36 -5.53
N ALA A 150 3.55 -12.51 -5.63
CA ALA A 150 2.62 -11.95 -4.66
C ALA A 150 2.83 -12.52 -3.25
N LEU A 151 3.11 -13.83 -3.14
CA LEU A 151 3.47 -14.46 -1.87
C LEU A 151 4.83 -13.99 -1.35
N GLU A 152 5.83 -13.84 -2.21
CA GLU A 152 7.13 -13.27 -1.84
C GLU A 152 6.97 -11.85 -1.30
N GLU A 153 6.22 -10.98 -1.98
CA GLU A 153 5.95 -9.61 -1.54
C GLU A 153 5.16 -9.57 -0.22
N LEU A 154 4.16 -10.43 -0.07
CA LEU A 154 3.40 -10.58 1.17
C LEU A 154 4.32 -10.97 2.33
N ILE A 155 5.13 -12.01 2.15
CA ILE A 155 6.03 -12.52 3.19
C ILE A 155 7.10 -11.46 3.53
N LEU A 156 7.76 -10.87 2.53
CA LEU A 156 8.77 -9.84 2.74
C LEU A 156 8.18 -8.59 3.42
N GLY A 157 6.99 -8.15 2.97
CA GLY A 157 6.28 -7.03 3.57
C GLY A 157 5.95 -7.29 5.03
N TRP A 158 5.39 -8.46 5.31
CA TRP A 158 5.00 -8.84 6.66
C TRP A 158 6.21 -9.11 7.57
N CYS A 159 7.25 -9.80 7.10
CA CYS A 159 8.49 -10.00 7.85
C CYS A 159 9.21 -8.68 8.18
N SER A 160 9.10 -7.67 7.32
CA SER A 160 9.68 -6.35 7.61
C SER A 160 8.83 -5.55 8.61
N LEU A 161 7.51 -5.72 8.63
CA LEU A 161 6.60 -5.01 9.51
C LEU A 161 6.53 -5.62 10.91
N ALA A 162 6.55 -6.96 11.00
CA ALA A 162 6.38 -7.68 12.26
C ALA A 162 7.35 -7.23 13.39
N PRO A 163 8.67 -7.11 13.17
CA PRO A 163 9.58 -6.66 14.22
C PRO A 163 9.30 -5.22 14.68
N VAL A 164 8.82 -4.36 13.79
CA VAL A 164 8.44 -2.99 14.13
C VAL A 164 7.19 -2.96 14.99
N LEU A 165 6.17 -3.75 14.65
CA LEU A 165 4.96 -3.89 15.45
C LEU A 165 5.29 -4.41 16.86
N VAL A 166 6.12 -5.44 16.96
CA VAL A 166 6.57 -5.99 18.25
C VAL A 166 7.31 -4.92 19.05
N ALA A 167 8.25 -4.20 18.45
CA ALA A 167 9.00 -3.16 19.13
C ALA A 167 8.10 -2.01 19.61
N VAL A 168 7.13 -1.58 18.80
CA VAL A 168 6.15 -0.54 19.18
C VAL A 168 5.33 -1.01 20.38
N LEU A 169 4.84 -2.25 20.38
CA LEU A 169 4.04 -2.79 21.50
C LEU A 169 4.87 -2.90 22.79
N VAL A 170 6.13 -3.33 22.71
CA VAL A 170 7.05 -3.36 23.86
C VAL A 170 7.27 -1.95 24.41
N ILE A 171 7.45 -0.95 23.52
CA ILE A 171 7.59 0.45 23.94
C ILE A 171 6.30 0.94 24.61
N CYS A 172 5.12 0.60 24.08
CA CYS A 172 3.83 0.95 24.68
C CYS A 172 3.67 0.40 26.10
N GLU A 173 4.09 -0.86 26.33
CA GLU A 173 4.01 -1.48 27.66
C GLU A 173 5.01 -0.92 28.67
N SER A 174 6.13 -0.37 28.21
CA SER A 174 7.15 0.21 29.12
C SER A 174 6.66 1.46 29.87
N ALA A 175 5.41 1.90 29.63
CA ALA A 175 4.68 2.95 30.34
C ALA A 175 5.43 4.29 30.54
N SER A 176 6.39 4.60 29.68
CA SER A 176 7.03 5.91 29.66
C SER A 176 6.04 6.97 29.17
N TYR A 177 6.03 8.15 29.79
CA TYR A 177 5.19 9.27 29.36
C TYR A 177 5.38 9.63 27.86
N HIS A 178 6.56 9.36 27.31
CA HIS A 178 6.92 9.68 25.91
C HIS A 178 6.91 8.45 25.00
N TRP A 179 6.26 7.34 25.34
CA TRP A 179 6.23 6.12 24.54
C TRP A 179 5.81 6.36 23.09
N TRP A 180 4.84 7.24 22.87
CA TRP A 180 4.32 7.57 21.55
C TRP A 180 5.35 8.23 20.63
N SER A 181 6.25 9.08 21.18
CA SER A 181 7.31 9.71 20.40
C SER A 181 8.36 8.70 19.93
N PHE A 182 8.73 7.74 20.78
CA PHE A 182 9.62 6.64 20.40
C PHE A 182 8.96 5.73 19.35
N ALA A 183 7.68 5.39 19.50
CA ALA A 183 6.93 4.61 18.54
C ALA A 183 6.85 5.33 17.18
N LEU A 184 6.59 6.64 17.19
CA LEU A 184 6.57 7.47 15.99
C LEU A 184 7.94 7.50 15.30
N MET A 185 9.01 7.75 16.04
CA MET A 185 10.38 7.77 15.50
C MET A 185 10.77 6.42 14.90
N LEU A 186 10.45 5.31 15.57
CA LEU A 186 10.74 3.97 15.09
C LEU A 186 9.98 3.69 13.79
N THR A 187 8.68 4.02 13.74
CA THR A 187 7.86 3.83 12.56
C THR A 187 8.34 4.69 11.38
N ALA A 188 8.71 5.95 11.64
CA ALA A 188 9.27 6.85 10.64
C ALA A 188 10.62 6.33 10.11
N ALA A 189 11.51 5.88 10.99
CA ALA A 189 12.79 5.28 10.62
C ALA A 189 12.61 4.03 9.76
N TRP A 190 11.67 3.15 10.13
CA TRP A 190 11.32 1.97 9.34
C TRP A 190 10.79 2.35 7.95
N TYR A 191 9.93 3.37 7.86
CA TYR A 191 9.39 3.82 6.60
C TYR A 191 10.47 4.39 5.67
N ILE A 192 11.37 5.21 6.20
CA ILE A 192 12.53 5.74 5.48
C ILE A 192 13.43 4.60 5.00
N TRP A 193 13.73 3.64 5.91
CA TRP A 193 14.54 2.47 5.58
C TRP A 193 13.89 1.63 4.46
N ARG A 194 12.57 1.42 4.52
CA ARG A 194 11.82 0.71 3.49
C ARG A 194 11.92 1.41 2.13
N ILE A 195 11.76 2.73 2.08
CA ILE A 195 11.91 3.51 0.84
C ILE A 195 13.34 3.40 0.29
N ALA A 196 14.33 3.50 1.14
CA ALA A 196 15.75 3.40 0.73
C ALA A 196 16.12 1.99 0.24
N LEU A 197 15.48 0.94 0.77
CA LEU A 197 15.72 -0.45 0.39
C LEU A 197 14.87 -0.92 -0.80
N ALA A 198 13.70 -0.31 -1.03
CA ALA A 198 12.77 -0.69 -2.09
C ALA A 198 13.45 -0.87 -3.46
N PRO A 199 14.30 0.04 -3.95
CA PRO A 199 14.95 -0.12 -5.26
C PRO A 199 15.90 -1.31 -5.30
N LYS A 200 16.54 -1.67 -4.17
CA LYS A 200 17.44 -2.82 -4.08
C LYS A 200 16.67 -4.14 -4.08
N ILE A 201 15.56 -4.19 -3.34
CA ILE A 201 14.69 -5.37 -3.26
C ILE A 201 14.01 -5.62 -4.62
N ILE A 202 13.49 -4.57 -5.25
CA ILE A 202 12.88 -4.66 -6.59
C ILE A 202 13.92 -5.13 -7.61
N GLY A 203 15.13 -4.59 -7.57
CA GLY A 203 16.22 -5.02 -8.45
C GLY A 203 16.59 -6.50 -8.29
N PHE A 204 16.55 -7.02 -7.08
CA PHE A 204 16.81 -8.43 -6.79
C PHE A 204 15.64 -9.34 -7.23
N SER A 205 14.41 -8.99 -6.87
CA SER A 205 13.20 -9.76 -7.21
C SER A 205 12.91 -9.75 -8.72
N ALA A 206 13.12 -8.63 -9.40
CA ALA A 206 12.93 -8.50 -10.85
C ALA A 206 14.06 -9.11 -11.68
N GLN A 207 15.08 -9.72 -11.07
CA GLN A 207 16.27 -10.20 -11.77
C GLN A 207 16.86 -9.12 -12.69
N ALA A 208 16.85 -7.88 -12.25
CA ALA A 208 17.30 -6.73 -13.02
C ALA A 208 18.74 -6.92 -13.45
N LYS A 209 18.96 -6.96 -14.75
CA LYS A 209 20.32 -7.05 -15.31
C LYS A 209 20.87 -5.64 -15.52
N PRO A 210 22.15 -5.41 -15.21
CA PRO A 210 22.76 -4.12 -15.51
C PRO A 210 22.67 -3.83 -17.01
N LEU A 211 22.35 -2.58 -17.34
CA LEU A 211 22.21 -2.14 -18.71
C LEU A 211 23.55 -2.34 -19.43
N ARG A 212 23.52 -3.02 -20.58
CA ARG A 212 24.73 -3.20 -21.41
C ARG A 212 25.29 -1.85 -21.82
N GLU A 213 26.61 -1.78 -21.93
CA GLU A 213 27.28 -0.58 -22.44
C GLU A 213 26.82 -0.28 -23.87
N GLY A 214 26.38 0.96 -24.08
CA GLY A 214 25.84 1.40 -25.37
C GLY A 214 25.25 2.81 -25.30
N SER A 215 24.80 3.31 -26.44
CA SER A 215 24.25 4.67 -26.58
C SER A 215 23.07 4.97 -25.65
N LEU A 216 22.32 3.95 -25.26
CA LEU A 216 21.20 4.08 -24.31
C LEU A 216 21.70 4.36 -22.89
N LYS A 217 22.74 3.63 -22.42
CA LYS A 217 23.35 3.84 -21.10
C LYS A 217 23.97 5.24 -21.01
N GLU A 218 24.66 5.69 -22.04
CA GLU A 218 25.24 7.03 -22.08
C GLU A 218 24.18 8.14 -22.03
N ARG A 219 23.08 7.98 -22.77
CA ARG A 219 21.96 8.93 -22.76
C ARG A 219 21.30 9.00 -21.39
N LEU A 220 21.05 7.85 -20.74
CA LEU A 220 20.49 7.78 -19.39
C LEU A 220 21.42 8.41 -18.36
N THR A 221 22.73 8.11 -18.42
CA THR A 221 23.72 8.73 -17.53
C THR A 221 23.81 10.24 -17.73
N LYS A 222 23.69 10.71 -18.98
CA LYS A 222 23.65 12.14 -19.28
C LYS A 222 22.38 12.82 -18.73
N LEU A 223 21.25 12.15 -18.79
CA LEU A 223 19.99 12.64 -18.20
C LEU A 223 20.07 12.72 -16.67
N LEU A 224 20.60 11.67 -16.03
CA LEU A 224 20.79 11.66 -14.57
C LEU A 224 21.70 12.81 -14.10
N ARG A 225 22.81 13.05 -14.78
CA ARG A 225 23.73 14.18 -14.46
C ARG A 225 23.11 15.57 -14.68
N ARG A 226 22.01 15.68 -15.41
CA ARG A 226 21.29 16.96 -15.57
C ARG A 226 20.24 17.19 -14.49
N LEU A 227 19.90 16.15 -13.73
CA LEU A 227 18.94 16.21 -12.65
C LEU A 227 19.60 16.34 -11.27
N GLU A 228 20.93 16.11 -11.18
CA GLU A 228 21.78 16.47 -10.04
C GLU A 228 22.19 17.94 -10.11
#